data_63fbeaec9ff5a091736ea4e4d0c0fa14
#
_entry.id   63fbeaec9ff5a091736ea4e4d0c0fa14
#
_cell.length_a   1.000
_cell.length_b   1.000
_cell.length_c   1.000
_cell.angle_alpha   90.00
_cell.angle_beta   90.00
_cell.angle_gamma   90.00
#
_symmetry.space_group_name_H-M   'P 1'
#
loop_
_entity.id
_entity.type
_entity.pdbx_description
1 polymer ?
#
loop_
_entity_poly.entity_id
_entity_poly.type
_entity_poly.pdbx_seq_one_letter_code
_entity_poly.pdbx_strand_id
1 'polypeptide(L)'
;MKTTAIAPAISLGFDTTERRPLAELLAPLDQLAAKSSNLLARPIGQFERAGHSYEIPRYVFVGPQGGDVPIPVGIFAGIYGDEAEGTRALVKFAQLLEAHPELATGYCLFLYPACNPTGLEAGTAFSSRGRDLNLELVKISHEPEARLLQGELASQRLEGIIKLHTKAGSNTFYGLVRGETLARQLLDPALAAAAELLPVAEDARIEGFRARDVSYDHYEGGLPTAPKTPTRPFEVILETPGQVPAYLREWAFVLALRSILTEYRKFLAYAPNL
;
A
#
# COMPACT_ATOMS: atom_id res chain seq x y z
N MET A 1 -13.38 48.02 26.30
CA MET A 1 -12.70 47.52 25.07
C MET A 1 -11.58 46.61 25.52
N LYS A 2 -11.74 45.29 25.39
CA LYS A 2 -10.69 44.31 25.70
C LYS A 2 -10.08 43.85 24.36
N THR A 3 -8.85 44.21 24.12
CA THR A 3 -8.07 43.81 22.96
C THR A 3 -7.69 42.34 23.11
N THR A 4 -8.24 41.49 22.26
CA THR A 4 -7.88 40.08 22.20
C THR A 4 -6.56 39.96 21.44
N ALA A 5 -5.51 39.54 22.15
CA ALA A 5 -4.21 39.26 21.54
C ALA A 5 -4.32 38.02 20.64
N ILE A 6 -3.96 38.19 19.37
CA ILE A 6 -3.81 37.13 18.39
C ILE A 6 -2.50 36.41 18.75
N ALA A 7 -2.59 35.11 19.06
CA ALA A 7 -1.42 34.28 19.28
C ALA A 7 -0.58 34.18 17.99
N PRO A 8 0.75 34.19 18.09
CA PRO A 8 1.60 34.08 16.92
C PRO A 8 1.46 32.69 16.28
N ALA A 9 1.36 32.64 14.94
CA ALA A 9 1.41 31.44 14.17
C ALA A 9 2.69 30.68 14.50
N ILE A 10 2.57 29.44 14.99
CA ILE A 10 3.71 28.55 15.19
C ILE A 10 4.23 28.21 13.79
N SER A 11 5.33 28.82 13.41
CA SER A 11 6.15 28.37 12.29
C SER A 11 6.74 27.03 12.70
N LEU A 12 6.20 25.93 12.19
CA LEU A 12 6.84 24.63 12.23
C LEU A 12 8.09 24.76 11.35
N GLY A 13 9.20 25.14 11.97
CA GLY A 13 10.51 25.05 11.36
C GLY A 13 10.75 23.58 11.03
N PHE A 14 10.84 23.27 9.74
CA PHE A 14 11.33 21.98 9.28
C PHE A 14 12.81 21.92 9.68
N ASP A 15 13.06 21.21 10.77
CA ASP A 15 14.42 20.88 11.17
C ASP A 15 15.00 19.99 10.08
N THR A 16 16.14 20.35 9.52
CA THR A 16 16.83 19.68 8.41
C THR A 16 17.55 18.41 8.86
N THR A 17 17.15 17.83 9.98
CA THR A 17 17.75 16.64 10.57
C THR A 17 17.27 15.37 9.85
N GLU A 18 18.21 14.80 9.10
CA GLU A 18 18.21 13.44 8.54
C GLU A 18 17.06 13.11 7.56
N ARG A 19 17.11 13.70 6.37
CA ARG A 19 16.41 13.14 5.21
C ARG A 19 16.86 11.68 5.04
N ARG A 20 15.94 10.76 5.17
CA ARG A 20 16.20 9.36 4.78
C ARG A 20 16.25 9.31 3.26
N PRO A 21 17.40 9.01 2.62
CA PRO A 21 17.43 8.98 1.17
C PRO A 21 16.47 7.91 0.67
N LEU A 22 15.41 8.31 -0.06
CA LEU A 22 14.48 7.37 -0.69
C LEU A 22 15.24 6.36 -1.57
N ALA A 23 16.31 6.83 -2.22
CA ALA A 23 17.21 6.00 -3.02
C ALA A 23 17.81 4.82 -2.21
N GLU A 24 18.21 5.02 -0.96
CA GLU A 24 18.72 3.92 -0.12
C GLU A 24 17.64 2.90 0.21
N LEU A 25 16.43 3.37 0.47
CA LEU A 25 15.28 2.51 0.77
C LEU A 25 14.89 1.64 -0.43
N LEU A 26 15.00 2.19 -1.65
CA LEU A 26 14.62 1.51 -2.90
C LEU A 26 15.79 0.78 -3.57
N ALA A 27 17.04 1.05 -3.20
CA ALA A 27 18.23 0.44 -3.81
C ALA A 27 18.15 -1.11 -3.94
N PRO A 28 17.62 -1.87 -2.96
CA PRO A 28 17.49 -3.32 -3.13
C PRO A 28 16.50 -3.71 -4.24
N LEU A 29 15.42 -2.93 -4.45
CA LEU A 29 14.48 -3.17 -5.56
C LEU A 29 15.11 -2.82 -6.91
N ASP A 30 15.84 -1.70 -6.99
CA ASP A 30 16.54 -1.28 -8.21
C ASP A 30 17.60 -2.30 -8.60
N GLN A 31 18.39 -2.78 -7.65
CA GLN A 31 19.39 -3.82 -7.87
C GLN A 31 18.77 -5.14 -8.29
N LEU A 32 17.62 -5.51 -7.72
CA LEU A 32 16.88 -6.68 -8.11
C LEU A 32 16.35 -6.55 -9.54
N ALA A 33 15.67 -5.44 -9.86
CA ALA A 33 15.12 -5.17 -11.18
C ALA A 33 16.20 -5.11 -12.27
N ALA A 34 17.41 -4.63 -11.94
CA ALA A 34 18.53 -4.61 -12.89
C ALA A 34 19.04 -6.00 -13.29
N LYS A 35 18.74 -7.05 -12.50
CA LYS A 35 19.22 -8.43 -12.70
C LYS A 35 18.11 -9.41 -13.04
N SER A 36 16.88 -9.11 -12.66
CA SER A 36 15.72 -9.98 -12.82
C SER A 36 15.21 -9.97 -14.26
N SER A 37 14.76 -11.12 -14.72
CA SER A 37 13.95 -11.24 -15.95
C SER A 37 12.44 -11.04 -15.69
N ASN A 38 12.02 -11.08 -14.43
CA ASN A 38 10.62 -11.05 -14.04
C ASN A 38 10.20 -9.70 -13.40
N LEU A 39 11.17 -8.92 -12.89
CA LEU A 39 10.92 -7.63 -12.22
C LEU A 39 11.45 -6.46 -13.07
N LEU A 40 10.58 -5.53 -13.40
CA LEU A 40 10.89 -4.37 -14.24
C LEU A 40 10.64 -3.07 -13.45
N ALA A 41 11.62 -2.18 -13.39
CA ALA A 41 11.42 -0.83 -12.86
C ALA A 41 10.76 0.06 -13.93
N ARG A 42 9.61 0.64 -13.60
CA ARG A 42 8.80 1.47 -14.51
C ARG A 42 8.08 2.57 -13.73
N PRO A 43 8.75 3.67 -13.33
CA PRO A 43 8.11 4.76 -12.61
C PRO A 43 6.89 5.31 -13.37
N ILE A 44 5.89 5.77 -12.64
CA ILE A 44 4.63 6.25 -13.25
C ILE A 44 4.69 7.71 -13.67
N GLY A 45 5.65 8.48 -13.17
CA GLY A 45 5.86 9.88 -13.54
C GLY A 45 6.77 10.60 -12.58
N GLN A 46 7.10 11.84 -12.94
CA GLN A 46 8.01 12.71 -12.22
C GLN A 46 7.35 14.04 -11.91
N PHE A 47 7.81 14.70 -10.86
CA PHE A 47 7.40 16.06 -10.49
C PHE A 47 8.52 16.79 -9.76
N GLU A 48 8.49 18.13 -9.85
CA GLU A 48 9.46 19.00 -9.18
C GLU A 48 8.90 19.53 -7.86
N ARG A 49 9.73 19.53 -6.82
CA ARG A 49 9.38 20.11 -5.53
C ARG A 49 10.59 20.68 -4.81
N ALA A 50 10.52 21.97 -4.43
CA ALA A 50 11.58 22.68 -3.71
C ALA A 50 12.96 22.53 -4.39
N GLY A 51 13.01 22.55 -5.72
CA GLY A 51 14.25 22.41 -6.51
C GLY A 51 14.78 20.97 -6.61
N HIS A 52 14.02 19.99 -6.17
CA HIS A 52 14.35 18.55 -6.30
C HIS A 52 13.35 17.86 -7.22
N SER A 53 13.85 16.95 -8.05
CA SER A 53 13.03 16.07 -8.87
C SER A 53 12.66 14.82 -8.07
N TYR A 54 11.38 14.48 -8.07
CA TYR A 54 10.84 13.28 -7.46
C TYR A 54 10.15 12.45 -8.52
N GLU A 55 10.18 11.13 -8.34
CA GLU A 55 9.38 10.21 -9.13
C GLU A 55 8.57 9.30 -8.21
N ILE A 56 7.44 8.79 -8.71
CA ILE A 56 6.72 7.73 -8.01
C ILE A 56 7.18 6.40 -8.61
N PRO A 57 7.93 5.59 -7.83
CA PRO A 57 8.48 4.33 -8.31
C PRO A 57 7.36 3.29 -8.47
N ARG A 58 7.43 2.56 -9.57
CA ARG A 58 6.63 1.36 -9.79
C ARG A 58 7.55 0.25 -10.28
N TYR A 59 7.37 -0.93 -9.68
CA TYR A 59 8.02 -2.15 -10.14
C TYR A 59 6.94 -3.13 -10.59
N VAL A 60 7.15 -3.77 -11.73
CA VAL A 60 6.21 -4.73 -12.30
C VAL A 60 6.84 -6.12 -12.24
N PHE A 61 6.27 -7.01 -11.45
CA PHE A 61 6.67 -8.41 -11.41
C PHE A 61 5.71 -9.24 -12.25
N VAL A 62 6.24 -9.89 -13.27
CA VAL A 62 5.46 -10.79 -14.13
C VAL A 62 5.72 -12.22 -13.69
N GLY A 63 4.72 -12.84 -13.07
CA GLY A 63 4.79 -14.22 -12.63
C GLY A 63 4.75 -15.23 -13.80
N PRO A 64 5.08 -16.49 -13.52
CA PRO A 64 4.93 -17.55 -14.51
C PRO A 64 3.49 -17.63 -15.05
N GLN A 65 3.35 -18.11 -16.29
CA GLN A 65 2.04 -18.25 -16.92
C GLN A 65 1.14 -19.18 -16.08
N GLY A 66 -0.07 -18.76 -15.80
CA GLY A 66 -1.06 -19.50 -14.99
C GLY A 66 -2.49 -19.41 -15.53
N GLY A 67 -2.63 -19.01 -16.80
CA GLY A 67 -3.89 -18.81 -17.51
C GLY A 67 -3.64 -18.03 -18.80
N ASP A 68 -4.73 -17.70 -19.53
CA ASP A 68 -4.63 -16.98 -20.80
C ASP A 68 -4.25 -15.50 -20.60
N VAL A 69 -4.73 -14.88 -19.52
CA VAL A 69 -4.48 -13.48 -19.19
C VAL A 69 -3.98 -13.38 -17.76
N PRO A 70 -2.84 -12.69 -17.53
CA PRO A 70 -2.37 -12.46 -16.16
C PRO A 70 -3.33 -11.59 -15.36
N ILE A 71 -3.49 -11.91 -14.06
CA ILE A 71 -4.31 -11.17 -13.10
C ILE A 71 -3.52 -9.94 -12.64
N PRO A 72 -3.95 -8.70 -12.96
CA PRO A 72 -3.24 -7.49 -12.56
C PRO A 72 -3.63 -7.10 -11.13
N VAL A 73 -2.66 -7.07 -10.21
CA VAL A 73 -2.84 -6.65 -8.83
C VAL A 73 -1.86 -5.54 -8.48
N GLY A 74 -2.39 -4.42 -7.94
CA GLY A 74 -1.60 -3.30 -7.43
C GLY A 74 -1.40 -3.39 -5.93
N ILE A 75 -0.16 -3.21 -5.46
CA ILE A 75 0.19 -3.21 -4.03
C ILE A 75 0.86 -1.87 -3.70
N PHE A 76 0.22 -1.11 -2.82
CA PHE A 76 0.56 0.29 -2.52
C PHE A 76 1.10 0.42 -1.09
N ALA A 77 2.25 1.08 -0.95
CA ALA A 77 2.88 1.37 0.33
C ALA A 77 3.46 2.80 0.35
N GLY A 78 3.78 3.31 1.55
CA GLY A 78 4.34 4.64 1.71
C GLY A 78 3.39 5.74 1.23
N ILE A 79 2.08 5.60 1.46
CA ILE A 79 1.08 6.65 1.27
C ILE A 79 1.26 7.71 2.39
N TYR A 80 1.49 7.24 3.61
CA TYR A 80 2.00 8.05 4.71
C TYR A 80 3.52 7.90 4.79
N GLY A 81 4.25 9.00 4.77
CA GLY A 81 5.72 8.96 4.66
C GLY A 81 6.43 8.57 5.95
N ASP A 82 5.75 8.55 7.09
CA ASP A 82 6.24 7.99 8.36
C ASP A 82 6.05 6.47 8.47
N GLU A 83 5.40 5.82 7.47
CA GLU A 83 5.11 4.39 7.42
C GLU A 83 6.04 3.64 6.44
N ALA A 84 7.34 3.64 6.70
CA ALA A 84 8.32 3.00 5.81
C ALA A 84 8.30 1.46 5.84
N GLU A 85 7.56 0.84 6.78
CA GLU A 85 7.48 -0.61 6.92
C GLU A 85 6.83 -1.27 5.70
N GLY A 86 5.77 -0.68 5.18
CA GLY A 86 5.11 -1.14 3.95
C GLY A 86 6.07 -1.14 2.75
N THR A 87 6.89 -0.10 2.62
CA THR A 87 7.93 -0.01 1.59
C THR A 87 8.95 -1.14 1.74
N ARG A 88 9.48 -1.35 2.96
CA ARG A 88 10.44 -2.43 3.23
C ARG A 88 9.83 -3.82 3.07
N ALA A 89 8.54 -3.97 3.38
CA ALA A 89 7.81 -5.21 3.12
C ALA A 89 7.74 -5.52 1.63
N LEU A 90 7.50 -4.51 0.76
CA LEU A 90 7.51 -4.72 -0.69
C LEU A 90 8.90 -5.08 -1.23
N VAL A 91 9.98 -4.55 -0.65
CA VAL A 91 11.35 -4.99 -0.97
C VAL A 91 11.51 -6.49 -0.69
N LYS A 92 11.15 -6.92 0.52
CA LYS A 92 11.24 -8.34 0.93
C LYS A 92 10.33 -9.23 0.09
N PHE A 93 9.14 -8.74 -0.22
CA PHE A 93 8.17 -9.47 -1.04
C PHE A 93 8.68 -9.68 -2.47
N ALA A 94 9.26 -8.66 -3.11
CA ALA A 94 9.86 -8.79 -4.41
C ALA A 94 11.05 -9.77 -4.41
N GLN A 95 11.89 -9.75 -3.35
CA GLN A 95 12.97 -10.72 -3.18
C GLN A 95 12.44 -12.15 -3.01
N LEU A 96 11.36 -12.33 -2.27
CA LEU A 96 10.69 -13.62 -2.12
C LEU A 96 10.14 -14.12 -3.46
N LEU A 97 9.47 -13.25 -4.22
CA LEU A 97 8.94 -13.59 -5.56
C LEU A 97 10.04 -13.94 -6.55
N GLU A 98 11.19 -13.29 -6.49
CA GLU A 98 12.33 -13.63 -7.35
C GLU A 98 12.90 -15.01 -7.00
N ALA A 99 12.98 -15.34 -5.72
CA ALA A 99 13.45 -16.66 -5.25
C ALA A 99 12.40 -17.77 -5.49
N HIS A 100 11.11 -17.40 -5.49
CA HIS A 100 9.95 -18.29 -5.59
C HIS A 100 8.91 -17.74 -6.56
N PRO A 101 9.22 -17.67 -7.87
CA PRO A 101 8.30 -17.04 -8.85
C PRO A 101 6.95 -17.75 -8.97
N GLU A 102 6.87 -19.02 -8.60
CA GLU A 102 5.64 -19.81 -8.57
C GLU A 102 4.56 -19.21 -7.66
N LEU A 103 4.94 -18.41 -6.65
CA LEU A 103 4.00 -17.68 -5.78
C LEU A 103 3.17 -16.65 -6.54
N ALA A 104 3.71 -16.11 -7.64
CA ALA A 104 3.03 -15.16 -8.51
C ALA A 104 2.52 -15.80 -9.81
N THR A 105 2.39 -17.15 -9.88
CA THR A 105 1.87 -17.82 -11.08
C THR A 105 0.51 -17.26 -11.49
N GLY A 106 0.39 -16.79 -12.73
CA GLY A 106 -0.83 -16.19 -13.27
C GLY A 106 -1.04 -14.72 -12.89
N TYR A 107 -0.11 -14.08 -12.20
CA TYR A 107 -0.21 -12.68 -11.80
C TYR A 107 0.71 -11.75 -12.60
N CYS A 108 0.26 -10.50 -12.77
CA CYS A 108 1.08 -9.34 -13.08
C CYS A 108 0.96 -8.37 -11.89
N LEU A 109 2.01 -8.29 -11.05
CA LEU A 109 1.99 -7.53 -9.82
C LEU A 109 2.63 -6.15 -10.04
N PHE A 110 1.88 -5.10 -9.73
CA PHE A 110 2.34 -3.71 -9.76
C PHE A 110 2.66 -3.26 -8.33
N LEU A 111 3.93 -3.13 -8.01
CA LEU A 111 4.42 -2.74 -6.69
C LEU A 111 4.70 -1.24 -6.67
N TYR A 112 4.03 -0.50 -5.78
CA TYR A 112 4.20 0.94 -5.58
C TYR A 112 4.78 1.18 -4.17
N PRO A 113 6.10 1.07 -3.98
CA PRO A 113 6.71 1.07 -2.65
C PRO A 113 6.76 2.46 -2.00
N ALA A 114 6.60 3.53 -2.76
CA ALA A 114 6.72 4.91 -2.29
C ALA A 114 5.70 5.81 -2.98
N CYS A 115 4.43 5.75 -2.52
CA CYS A 115 3.36 6.59 -3.07
C CYS A 115 3.51 8.07 -2.70
N ASN A 116 4.16 8.34 -1.56
CA ASN A 116 4.48 9.68 -1.05
C ASN A 116 6.00 9.83 -0.88
N PRO A 117 6.75 10.01 -1.97
CA PRO A 117 8.20 10.09 -1.90
C PRO A 117 8.68 11.27 -1.06
N THR A 118 8.00 12.42 -1.13
CA THR A 118 8.36 13.60 -0.35
C THR A 118 8.15 13.40 1.15
N GLY A 119 7.06 12.73 1.54
CA GLY A 119 6.78 12.38 2.94
C GLY A 119 7.75 11.33 3.48
N LEU A 120 8.08 10.30 2.69
CA LEU A 120 9.04 9.26 3.08
C LEU A 120 10.44 9.82 3.35
N GLU A 121 10.94 10.73 2.50
CA GLU A 121 12.22 11.39 2.74
C GLU A 121 12.20 12.28 3.99
N ALA A 122 11.08 12.98 4.21
CA ALA A 122 10.91 13.87 5.37
C ALA A 122 10.53 13.10 6.66
N GLY A 123 10.16 11.81 6.56
CA GLY A 123 9.65 11.02 7.70
C GLY A 123 8.34 11.57 8.27
N THR A 124 7.47 12.14 7.43
CA THR A 124 6.19 12.74 7.83
C THR A 124 5.02 12.03 7.16
N ALA A 125 3.87 11.95 7.83
CA ALA A 125 2.65 11.37 7.27
C ALA A 125 2.19 12.09 5.99
N PHE A 126 2.42 13.40 5.92
CA PHE A 126 1.88 14.27 4.88
C PHE A 126 2.83 14.45 3.69
N SER A 127 2.27 14.89 2.55
CA SER A 127 3.07 15.36 1.41
C SER A 127 3.90 16.61 1.78
N SER A 128 4.85 16.99 0.93
CA SER A 128 5.65 18.21 1.13
C SER A 128 4.84 19.51 1.21
N ARG A 129 3.54 19.48 0.91
CA ARG A 129 2.58 20.59 1.07
C ARG A 129 1.73 20.46 2.34
N GLY A 130 2.03 19.51 3.21
CA GLY A 130 1.25 19.25 4.42
C GLY A 130 -0.14 18.67 4.13
N ARG A 131 -0.30 17.94 3.02
CA ARG A 131 -1.57 17.32 2.63
C ARG A 131 -1.55 15.83 2.94
N ASP A 132 -2.68 15.35 3.47
CA ASP A 132 -2.94 13.92 3.61
C ASP A 132 -3.17 13.32 2.21
N LEU A 133 -2.22 12.52 1.75
CA LEU A 133 -2.27 11.95 0.41
C LEU A 133 -3.42 10.96 0.25
N ASN A 134 -3.80 10.25 1.30
CA ASN A 134 -4.91 9.31 1.27
C ASN A 134 -6.24 10.04 1.01
N LEU A 135 -6.45 11.20 1.64
CA LEU A 135 -7.61 12.08 1.38
C LEU A 135 -7.53 12.77 0.01
N GLU A 136 -6.32 13.09 -0.45
CA GLU A 136 -6.14 13.68 -1.79
C GLU A 136 -6.45 12.70 -2.91
N LEU A 137 -6.26 11.39 -2.70
CA LEU A 137 -6.53 10.35 -3.69
C LEU A 137 -8.03 10.15 -4.00
N VAL A 138 -8.94 10.50 -3.08
CA VAL A 138 -10.39 10.28 -3.25
C VAL A 138 -11.14 11.49 -3.84
N LYS A 139 -10.44 12.58 -4.12
CA LYS A 139 -11.02 13.82 -4.69
C LYS A 139 -10.20 14.32 -5.87
N ILE A 140 -10.69 15.30 -6.60
CA ILE A 140 -9.88 16.02 -7.59
C ILE A 140 -8.77 16.75 -6.84
N SER A 141 -7.54 16.35 -7.06
CA SER A 141 -6.37 16.85 -6.33
C SER A 141 -5.44 17.70 -7.20
N HIS A 142 -4.77 18.66 -6.56
CA HIS A 142 -3.67 19.43 -7.13
C HIS A 142 -2.30 18.95 -6.61
N GLU A 143 -2.28 17.93 -5.72
CA GLU A 143 -1.04 17.31 -5.27
C GLU A 143 -0.46 16.47 -6.41
N PRO A 144 0.82 16.65 -6.78
CA PRO A 144 1.40 15.95 -7.91
C PRO A 144 1.41 14.43 -7.70
N GLU A 145 1.72 13.96 -6.49
CA GLU A 145 1.69 12.55 -6.12
C GLU A 145 0.29 11.94 -6.35
N ALA A 146 -0.75 12.61 -5.84
CA ALA A 146 -2.13 12.14 -5.98
C ALA A 146 -2.56 12.09 -7.45
N ARG A 147 -2.19 13.11 -8.25
CA ARG A 147 -2.53 13.15 -9.68
C ARG A 147 -1.87 12.04 -10.48
N LEU A 148 -0.61 11.74 -10.20
CA LEU A 148 0.11 10.65 -10.85
C LEU A 148 -0.51 9.30 -10.49
N LEU A 149 -0.79 9.06 -9.20
CA LEU A 149 -1.45 7.84 -8.74
C LEU A 149 -2.87 7.69 -9.27
N GLN A 150 -3.66 8.77 -9.31
CA GLN A 150 -5.01 8.76 -9.91
C GLN A 150 -4.96 8.43 -11.40
N GLY A 151 -4.02 9.03 -12.15
CA GLY A 151 -3.80 8.73 -13.55
C GLY A 151 -3.42 7.27 -13.78
N GLU A 152 -2.54 6.73 -12.94
CA GLU A 152 -2.13 5.33 -12.97
C GLU A 152 -3.32 4.40 -12.71
N LEU A 153 -4.07 4.62 -11.63
CA LEU A 153 -5.25 3.81 -11.29
C LEU A 153 -6.34 3.87 -12.36
N ALA A 154 -6.47 4.99 -13.06
CA ALA A 154 -7.41 5.13 -14.17
C ALA A 154 -6.95 4.37 -15.43
N SER A 155 -5.63 4.23 -15.64
CA SER A 155 -5.04 3.59 -16.81
C SER A 155 -4.86 2.08 -16.63
N GLN A 156 -4.53 1.63 -15.42
CA GLN A 156 -4.37 0.21 -15.10
C GLN A 156 -5.74 -0.41 -14.81
N ARG A 157 -6.00 -1.54 -15.45
CA ARG A 157 -7.22 -2.33 -15.20
C ARG A 157 -6.94 -3.35 -14.10
N LEU A 158 -6.67 -2.86 -12.88
CA LEU A 158 -6.38 -3.72 -11.75
C LEU A 158 -7.62 -4.54 -11.37
N GLU A 159 -7.42 -5.83 -11.12
CA GLU A 159 -8.42 -6.74 -10.53
C GLU A 159 -8.34 -6.75 -9.00
N GLY A 160 -7.18 -6.36 -8.46
CA GLY A 160 -6.97 -6.25 -7.02
C GLY A 160 -6.13 -5.04 -6.65
N ILE A 161 -6.47 -4.44 -5.51
CA ILE A 161 -5.75 -3.33 -4.88
C ILE A 161 -5.47 -3.74 -3.43
N ILE A 162 -4.20 -3.70 -3.04
CA ILE A 162 -3.79 -3.97 -1.66
C ILE A 162 -3.02 -2.76 -1.15
N LYS A 163 -3.40 -2.23 0.03
CA LYS A 163 -2.71 -1.12 0.68
C LYS A 163 -2.07 -1.58 1.98
N LEU A 164 -0.85 -1.12 2.23
CA LEU A 164 -0.07 -1.43 3.41
C LEU A 164 0.09 -0.18 4.26
N HIS A 165 -0.45 -0.21 5.48
CA HIS A 165 -0.40 0.89 6.44
C HIS A 165 0.14 0.45 7.80
N THR A 166 0.57 1.41 8.61
CA THR A 166 1.03 1.20 9.98
C THR A 166 0.19 2.05 10.94
N LYS A 167 -0.47 1.42 11.90
CA LYS A 167 -1.25 2.13 12.93
C LYS A 167 -0.41 2.34 14.19
N ALA A 168 0.09 3.56 14.40
CA ALA A 168 1.00 3.91 15.49
C ALA A 168 0.47 3.51 16.89
N GLY A 169 -0.82 3.66 17.14
CA GLY A 169 -1.46 3.35 18.44
C GLY A 169 -2.00 1.91 18.58
N SER A 170 -1.85 1.06 17.56
CA SER A 170 -2.30 -0.33 17.59
C SER A 170 -1.22 -1.26 18.15
N ASN A 171 -1.66 -2.33 18.80
CA ASN A 171 -0.82 -3.47 19.22
C ASN A 171 -1.19 -4.76 18.46
N THR A 172 -2.16 -4.71 17.55
CA THR A 172 -2.62 -5.86 16.77
C THR A 172 -2.57 -5.58 15.26
N PHE A 173 -2.28 -6.61 14.49
CA PHE A 173 -2.41 -6.60 13.03
C PHE A 173 -3.89 -6.79 12.66
N TYR A 174 -4.38 -6.03 11.70
CA TYR A 174 -5.74 -6.17 11.20
C TYR A 174 -5.84 -5.80 9.72
N GLY A 175 -7.00 -6.01 9.14
CA GLY A 175 -7.25 -5.60 7.78
C GLY A 175 -8.71 -5.26 7.54
N LEU A 176 -8.95 -4.57 6.42
CA LEU A 176 -10.27 -4.16 5.95
C LEU A 176 -10.46 -4.66 4.53
N VAL A 177 -11.65 -5.17 4.22
CA VAL A 177 -12.03 -5.59 2.88
C VAL A 177 -13.54 -5.40 2.70
N ARG A 178 -13.95 -5.12 1.48
CA ARG A 178 -15.38 -4.97 1.18
C ARG A 178 -16.03 -6.33 0.91
N GLY A 179 -17.09 -6.64 1.65
CA GLY A 179 -17.94 -7.79 1.43
C GLY A 179 -17.47 -9.05 2.16
N GLU A 180 -18.47 -9.79 2.67
CA GLU A 180 -18.26 -10.96 3.53
C GLU A 180 -17.51 -12.10 2.82
N THR A 181 -17.79 -12.33 1.54
CA THR A 181 -17.12 -13.37 0.75
C THR A 181 -15.62 -13.11 0.67
N LEU A 182 -15.21 -11.87 0.35
CA LEU A 182 -13.80 -11.50 0.28
C LEU A 182 -13.15 -11.48 1.67
N ALA A 183 -13.90 -11.11 2.72
CA ALA A 183 -13.41 -11.20 4.08
C ALA A 183 -13.02 -12.64 4.43
N ARG A 184 -13.90 -13.60 4.19
CA ARG A 184 -13.65 -15.02 4.47
C ARG A 184 -12.59 -15.64 3.56
N GLN A 185 -12.59 -15.29 2.29
CA GLN A 185 -11.72 -15.94 1.30
C GLN A 185 -10.32 -15.33 1.21
N LEU A 186 -10.15 -14.05 1.52
CA LEU A 186 -8.87 -13.36 1.39
C LEU A 186 -8.35 -12.83 2.71
N LEU A 187 -9.18 -12.10 3.47
CA LEU A 187 -8.72 -11.41 4.67
C LEU A 187 -8.48 -12.37 5.83
N ASP A 188 -9.42 -13.27 6.15
CA ASP A 188 -9.26 -14.21 7.26
C ASP A 188 -8.00 -15.09 7.09
N PRO A 189 -7.71 -15.68 5.91
CA PRO A 189 -6.45 -16.39 5.68
C PRO A 189 -5.21 -15.51 5.78
N ALA A 190 -5.28 -14.25 5.33
CA ALA A 190 -4.16 -13.31 5.43
C ALA A 190 -3.86 -12.95 6.89
N LEU A 191 -4.92 -12.72 7.69
CA LEU A 191 -4.78 -12.48 9.12
C LEU A 191 -4.23 -13.71 9.85
N ALA A 192 -4.71 -14.91 9.49
CA ALA A 192 -4.17 -16.15 10.05
C ALA A 192 -2.68 -16.34 9.75
N ALA A 193 -2.24 -15.99 8.53
CA ALA A 193 -0.82 -16.03 8.17
C ALA A 193 0.00 -14.99 8.96
N ALA A 194 -0.51 -13.77 9.16
CA ALA A 194 0.14 -12.75 9.96
C ALA A 194 0.20 -13.12 11.46
N ALA A 195 -0.77 -13.89 11.96
CA ALA A 195 -0.84 -14.35 13.33
C ALA A 195 0.34 -15.27 13.76
N GLU A 196 1.08 -15.80 12.79
CA GLU A 196 2.33 -16.53 13.06
C GLU A 196 3.41 -15.62 13.68
N LEU A 197 3.33 -14.30 13.47
CA LEU A 197 4.32 -13.33 13.89
C LEU A 197 3.80 -12.26 14.86
N LEU A 198 2.53 -11.88 14.72
CA LEU A 198 1.94 -10.74 15.43
C LEU A 198 0.57 -11.07 16.01
N PRO A 199 0.19 -10.47 17.14
CA PRO A 199 -1.20 -10.51 17.60
C PRO A 199 -2.13 -9.96 16.51
N VAL A 200 -3.22 -10.65 16.25
CA VAL A 200 -4.24 -10.25 15.28
C VAL A 200 -5.52 -9.86 16.02
N ALA A 201 -6.19 -8.84 15.53
CA ALA A 201 -7.47 -8.41 16.08
C ALA A 201 -8.58 -9.38 15.64
N GLU A 202 -9.11 -10.19 16.56
CA GLU A 202 -10.21 -11.12 16.28
C GLU A 202 -11.58 -10.42 16.28
N ASP A 203 -11.81 -9.47 17.20
CA ASP A 203 -13.06 -8.74 17.38
C ASP A 203 -12.88 -7.26 17.77
N ALA A 204 -11.70 -6.69 17.51
CA ALA A 204 -11.44 -5.31 17.91
C ALA A 204 -12.33 -4.33 17.14
N ARG A 205 -12.98 -3.44 17.86
CA ARG A 205 -13.60 -2.25 17.29
C ARG A 205 -12.47 -1.28 16.95
N ILE A 206 -12.19 -1.15 15.66
CA ILE A 206 -11.24 -0.18 15.15
C ILE A 206 -12.05 1.00 14.67
N GLU A 207 -11.80 2.19 15.25
CA GLU A 207 -12.54 3.42 14.95
C GLU A 207 -14.08 3.31 15.07
N GLY A 208 -14.55 2.47 16.00
CA GLY A 208 -15.99 2.26 16.26
C GLY A 208 -16.64 1.14 15.44
N PHE A 209 -15.88 0.47 14.57
CA PHE A 209 -16.35 -0.65 13.76
C PHE A 209 -15.67 -1.97 14.17
N ARG A 210 -16.34 -3.10 14.00
CA ARG A 210 -15.67 -4.39 14.08
C ARG A 210 -14.80 -4.57 12.84
N ALA A 211 -13.57 -5.06 12.98
CA ALA A 211 -12.66 -5.27 11.86
C ALA A 211 -13.25 -6.19 10.76
N ARG A 212 -14.19 -7.07 11.09
CA ARG A 212 -14.93 -7.93 10.15
C ARG A 212 -16.16 -7.27 9.53
N ASP A 213 -16.75 -6.24 10.18
CA ASP A 213 -18.05 -5.66 9.79
C ASP A 213 -17.91 -4.30 9.12
N VAL A 214 -16.68 -3.82 8.87
CA VAL A 214 -16.47 -2.51 8.25
C VAL A 214 -16.96 -2.58 6.82
N SER A 215 -18.14 -2.03 6.58
CA SER A 215 -18.51 -1.66 5.24
C SER A 215 -17.60 -0.52 4.82
N TYR A 216 -16.86 -0.76 3.76
CA TYR A 216 -15.85 0.13 3.18
C TYR A 216 -16.37 1.56 2.89
N ASP A 217 -17.68 1.74 2.84
CA ASP A 217 -18.35 3.01 2.54
C ASP A 217 -18.12 4.11 3.61
N HIS A 218 -17.59 3.74 4.78
CA HIS A 218 -17.27 4.66 5.87
C HIS A 218 -15.76 4.84 6.11
N TYR A 219 -14.89 4.14 5.35
CA TYR A 219 -13.46 4.34 5.44
C TYR A 219 -13.00 5.39 4.43
N GLU A 220 -12.60 6.56 4.91
CA GLU A 220 -12.21 7.72 4.07
C GLU A 220 -10.93 7.50 3.24
N GLY A 221 -10.31 6.31 3.34
CA GLY A 221 -9.03 5.96 2.73
C GLY A 221 -9.10 5.10 1.47
N GLY A 222 -10.27 4.93 0.83
CA GLY A 222 -10.40 4.18 -0.41
C GLY A 222 -9.62 4.82 -1.57
N LEU A 223 -8.85 4.02 -2.33
CA LEU A 223 -8.33 4.52 -3.60
C LEU A 223 -9.49 4.66 -4.59
N PRO A 224 -9.55 5.77 -5.37
CA PRO A 224 -10.58 5.92 -6.38
C PRO A 224 -10.41 4.84 -7.44
N THR A 225 -11.35 3.91 -7.49
CA THR A 225 -11.43 2.99 -8.63
C THR A 225 -11.96 3.76 -9.84
N ALA A 226 -11.39 3.50 -11.01
CA ALA A 226 -11.84 4.12 -12.24
C ALA A 226 -13.38 3.93 -12.41
N PRO A 227 -14.16 5.01 -12.63
CA PRO A 227 -15.63 4.95 -12.62
C PRO A 227 -16.26 4.08 -13.72
N LYS A 228 -15.46 3.49 -14.61
CA LYS A 228 -15.92 2.81 -15.85
C LYS A 228 -15.39 1.39 -16.03
N THR A 229 -14.83 0.74 -15.00
CA THR A 229 -14.51 -0.67 -15.10
C THR A 229 -15.77 -1.51 -14.89
N PRO A 230 -16.07 -2.51 -15.75
CA PRO A 230 -17.25 -3.36 -15.61
C PRO A 230 -17.27 -4.16 -14.30
N THR A 231 -16.10 -4.39 -13.71
CA THR A 231 -15.88 -5.06 -12.43
C THR A 231 -15.07 -4.13 -11.53
N ARG A 232 -15.54 -3.92 -10.30
CA ARG A 232 -14.72 -3.24 -9.29
C ARG A 232 -13.60 -4.19 -8.86
N PRO A 233 -12.34 -3.73 -8.75
CA PRO A 233 -11.28 -4.52 -8.15
C PRO A 233 -11.65 -4.89 -6.71
N PHE A 234 -11.18 -6.05 -6.25
CA PHE A 234 -11.16 -6.25 -4.80
C PHE A 234 -10.19 -5.26 -4.17
N GLU A 235 -10.51 -4.78 -2.99
CA GLU A 235 -9.60 -3.89 -2.25
C GLU A 235 -9.42 -4.42 -0.84
N VAL A 236 -8.14 -4.60 -0.45
CA VAL A 236 -7.73 -5.02 0.88
C VAL A 236 -6.79 -3.96 1.46
N ILE A 237 -7.08 -3.52 2.67
CA ILE A 237 -6.18 -2.67 3.45
C ILE A 237 -5.63 -3.53 4.57
N LEU A 238 -4.32 -3.56 4.71
CA LEU A 238 -3.62 -4.24 5.79
C LEU A 238 -2.97 -3.19 6.69
N GLU A 239 -3.20 -3.32 7.99
CA GLU A 239 -2.68 -2.41 9.01
C GLU A 239 -1.81 -3.17 9.99
N THR A 240 -0.53 -2.80 10.09
CA THR A 240 0.38 -3.39 11.07
C THR A 240 0.48 -2.54 12.33
N PRO A 241 0.66 -3.14 13.53
CA PRO A 241 0.78 -2.39 14.78
C PRO A 241 2.10 -1.60 14.83
N GLY A 242 2.02 -0.31 15.20
CA GLY A 242 3.20 0.55 15.31
C GLY A 242 4.14 0.23 16.47
N GLN A 243 3.67 -0.48 17.49
CA GLN A 243 4.40 -0.71 18.74
C GLN A 243 5.24 -1.99 18.78
N VAL A 244 5.31 -2.74 17.67
CA VAL A 244 6.12 -3.95 17.58
C VAL A 244 7.36 -3.73 16.70
N PRO A 245 8.42 -4.56 16.84
CA PRO A 245 9.63 -4.42 16.03
C PRO A 245 9.36 -4.37 14.53
N ALA A 246 10.01 -3.45 13.81
CA ALA A 246 9.78 -3.19 12.39
C ALA A 246 9.91 -4.47 11.53
N TYR A 247 10.90 -5.31 11.80
CA TYR A 247 11.12 -6.55 11.03
C TYR A 247 9.95 -7.53 11.12
N LEU A 248 9.24 -7.60 12.26
CA LEU A 248 8.03 -8.42 12.41
C LEU A 248 6.87 -7.84 11.61
N ARG A 249 6.71 -6.52 11.63
CA ARG A 249 5.71 -5.79 10.82
C ARG A 249 5.88 -6.05 9.34
N GLU A 250 7.12 -5.94 8.86
CA GLU A 250 7.48 -6.16 7.47
C GLU A 250 7.19 -7.60 7.02
N TRP A 251 7.57 -8.60 7.83
CA TRP A 251 7.32 -10.00 7.52
C TRP A 251 5.84 -10.37 7.64
N ALA A 252 5.08 -9.78 8.57
CA ALA A 252 3.64 -10.00 8.65
C ALA A 252 2.93 -9.55 7.37
N PHE A 253 3.31 -8.41 6.79
CA PHE A 253 2.83 -8.01 5.47
C PHE A 253 3.18 -9.02 4.39
N VAL A 254 4.42 -9.51 4.35
CA VAL A 254 4.86 -10.50 3.35
C VAL A 254 4.03 -11.78 3.44
N LEU A 255 3.79 -12.29 4.65
CA LEU A 255 2.96 -13.48 4.85
C LEU A 255 1.50 -13.24 4.43
N ALA A 256 0.93 -12.10 4.79
CA ALA A 256 -0.43 -11.72 4.40
C ALA A 256 -0.57 -11.57 2.88
N LEU A 257 0.39 -10.90 2.20
CA LEU A 257 0.41 -10.75 0.74
C LEU A 257 0.47 -12.12 0.04
N ARG A 258 1.37 -13.00 0.49
CA ARG A 258 1.48 -14.36 -0.03
C ARG A 258 0.16 -15.13 0.10
N SER A 259 -0.48 -15.02 1.26
CA SER A 259 -1.78 -15.64 1.52
C SER A 259 -2.85 -15.09 0.58
N ILE A 260 -2.99 -13.77 0.46
CA ILE A 260 -3.99 -13.15 -0.43
C ILE A 260 -3.83 -13.63 -1.87
N LEU A 261 -2.62 -13.65 -2.43
CA LEU A 261 -2.41 -14.10 -3.80
C LEU A 261 -2.76 -15.58 -3.96
N THR A 262 -2.38 -16.42 -2.98
CA THR A 262 -2.70 -17.85 -3.01
C THR A 262 -4.21 -18.09 -2.98
N GLU A 263 -4.91 -17.43 -2.07
CA GLU A 263 -6.35 -17.66 -1.88
C GLU A 263 -7.18 -17.01 -2.99
N TYR A 264 -6.79 -15.85 -3.51
CA TYR A 264 -7.51 -15.23 -4.64
C TYR A 264 -7.44 -16.10 -5.90
N ARG A 265 -6.30 -16.71 -6.18
CA ARG A 265 -6.18 -17.66 -7.30
C ARG A 265 -7.07 -18.89 -7.13
N LYS A 266 -7.14 -19.44 -5.92
CA LYS A 266 -8.09 -20.54 -5.60
C LYS A 266 -9.53 -20.09 -5.78
N PHE A 267 -9.88 -18.92 -5.26
CA PHE A 267 -11.21 -18.34 -5.39
C PHE A 267 -11.63 -18.22 -6.86
N LEU A 268 -10.76 -17.67 -7.73
CA LEU A 268 -11.03 -17.57 -9.16
C LEU A 268 -11.17 -18.94 -9.84
N ALA A 269 -10.39 -19.95 -9.43
CA ALA A 269 -10.49 -21.29 -9.99
C ALA A 269 -11.82 -21.97 -9.64
N TYR A 270 -12.44 -21.63 -8.52
CA TYR A 270 -13.73 -22.17 -8.09
C TYR A 270 -14.93 -21.31 -8.49
N ALA A 271 -14.73 -20.04 -8.82
CA ALA A 271 -15.81 -19.09 -9.15
C ALA A 271 -16.75 -19.55 -10.29
N PRO A 272 -16.28 -20.25 -11.34
CA PRO A 272 -17.19 -20.78 -12.37
C PRO A 272 -18.19 -21.81 -11.86
N ASN A 273 -18.00 -22.36 -10.67
CA ASN A 273 -18.84 -23.39 -10.07
C ASN A 273 -19.78 -22.83 -8.99
N LEU A 274 -19.75 -21.52 -8.72
CA LEU A 274 -20.63 -20.79 -7.80
C LEU A 274 -21.74 -20.07 -8.54
#